data_e32ccffb73286bf8f144572500eeaedc
#
_entry.id   e32ccffb73286bf8f144572500eeaedc
#
_cell.length_a   1.000
_cell.length_b   1.000
_cell.length_c   1.000
_cell.angle_alpha   90.00
_cell.angle_beta   90.00
_cell.angle_gamma   90.00
#
_symmetry.space_group_name_H-M   'P 1'
#
loop_
_entity.id
_entity.type
_entity.pdbx_description
1 polymer ?
#
loop_
_entity_poly.entity_id
_entity_poly.type
_entity_poly.pdbx_seq_one_letter_code
_entity_poly.pdbx_strand_id
1 'polypeptide(L)'
;MAANNGGGGSAVAAGIVAKKPPDGYNILGATSTTFVRIPQFTSVPYSRQDFVPIMHYASPQSYIAVKSSSPWKTLKEFVDYARNNPGKVTYSTMGIGSPMHLAMEYIAKKDGINWIHVPYPGTAPALTALLGGHVTADSGSGDLIPYAQDGTLRLLACQGERRSRTFPDVPTMRELGYDFINETVFMFAAPKGTPREIVSKLDDAFHKSMAEPEFKALMIKLELETTYRNSADTAKYLEDAYVRIGEMIRDLKTPTPGNQNK
;
A
#
# COMPACT_ATOMS: atom_id res chain seq x y z
N MET A 1 -13.16 -23.69 -6.40
CA MET A 1 -11.82 -23.70 -7.04
C MET A 1 -11.26 -22.28 -7.00
N ALA A 2 -10.03 -22.06 -6.52
CA ALA A 2 -9.37 -20.76 -6.61
C ALA A 2 -8.70 -20.65 -8.00
N ALA A 3 -8.86 -19.50 -8.67
CA ALA A 3 -8.24 -19.20 -9.95
C ALA A 3 -7.42 -17.91 -9.84
N ASN A 4 -6.14 -17.95 -10.21
CA ASN A 4 -5.28 -16.80 -10.22
C ASN A 4 -5.29 -16.14 -11.60
N ASN A 5 -5.96 -15.00 -11.72
CA ASN A 5 -5.97 -14.17 -12.92
C ASN A 5 -5.12 -12.91 -12.65
N GLY A 6 -3.82 -13.07 -12.77
CA GLY A 6 -2.85 -11.97 -12.55
C GLY A 6 -2.93 -10.91 -13.65
N GLY A 7 -2.40 -9.72 -13.35
CA GLY A 7 -2.27 -8.61 -14.28
C GLY A 7 -3.02 -7.36 -13.85
N GLY A 8 -2.45 -6.20 -14.17
CA GLY A 8 -3.03 -4.88 -13.92
C GLY A 8 -3.47 -4.64 -12.46
N GLY A 9 -2.75 -5.18 -11.46
CA GLY A 9 -3.14 -5.03 -10.05
C GLY A 9 -4.51 -5.62 -9.70
N SER A 10 -4.82 -6.81 -10.22
CA SER A 10 -6.10 -7.54 -10.13
C SER A 10 -7.23 -6.95 -11.00
N ALA A 11 -6.97 -5.99 -11.88
CA ALA A 11 -8.00 -5.41 -12.75
C ALA A 11 -8.62 -6.45 -13.70
N VAL A 12 -7.82 -7.41 -14.17
CA VAL A 12 -8.31 -8.51 -15.04
C VAL A 12 -9.30 -9.38 -14.27
N ALA A 13 -8.93 -9.83 -13.07
CA ALA A 13 -9.81 -10.64 -12.23
C ALA A 13 -11.10 -9.88 -11.87
N ALA A 14 -10.98 -8.59 -11.53
CA ALA A 14 -12.13 -7.74 -11.23
C ALA A 14 -13.08 -7.64 -12.42
N GLY A 15 -12.57 -7.38 -13.64
CA GLY A 15 -13.39 -7.32 -14.85
C GLY A 15 -14.12 -8.64 -15.16
N ILE A 16 -13.54 -9.78 -14.80
CA ILE A 16 -14.18 -11.09 -14.93
C ILE A 16 -15.28 -11.26 -13.88
N VAL A 17 -14.98 -11.00 -12.60
CA VAL A 17 -15.91 -11.26 -11.47
C VAL A 17 -17.09 -10.28 -11.51
N ALA A 18 -16.90 -9.03 -11.94
CA ALA A 18 -17.98 -8.05 -12.08
C ALA A 18 -19.15 -8.55 -12.95
N LYS A 19 -18.89 -9.46 -13.88
CA LYS A 19 -19.88 -10.02 -14.83
C LYS A 19 -20.46 -11.36 -14.38
N LYS A 20 -20.09 -11.86 -13.20
CA LYS A 20 -20.56 -13.15 -12.67
C LYS A 20 -21.87 -13.01 -11.92
N PRO A 21 -22.68 -14.10 -11.82
CA PRO A 21 -23.88 -14.12 -11.02
C PRO A 21 -23.62 -13.71 -9.57
N PRO A 22 -24.50 -12.90 -8.96
CA PRO A 22 -24.39 -12.47 -7.56
C PRO A 22 -24.97 -13.50 -6.59
N ASP A 23 -24.56 -14.76 -6.70
CA ASP A 23 -25.10 -15.91 -6.01
C ASP A 23 -24.25 -16.37 -4.81
N GLY A 24 -23.13 -15.69 -4.54
CA GLY A 24 -22.20 -16.01 -3.46
C GLY A 24 -21.16 -17.08 -3.81
N TYR A 25 -21.18 -17.66 -4.99
CA TYR A 25 -20.18 -18.63 -5.45
C TYR A 25 -19.03 -18.00 -6.22
N ASN A 26 -19.15 -16.72 -6.58
CA ASN A 26 -18.11 -15.96 -7.25
C ASN A 26 -17.59 -14.88 -6.31
N ILE A 27 -16.38 -15.04 -5.83
CA ILE A 27 -15.73 -14.14 -4.88
C ILE A 27 -14.42 -13.64 -5.48
N LEU A 28 -14.19 -12.34 -5.39
CA LEU A 28 -12.95 -11.68 -5.79
C LEU A 28 -12.07 -11.49 -4.55
N GLY A 29 -10.89 -12.13 -4.53
CA GLY A 29 -9.79 -11.73 -3.66
C GLY A 29 -9.00 -10.61 -4.34
N ALA A 30 -8.93 -9.45 -3.72
CA ALA A 30 -8.26 -8.27 -4.28
C ALA A 30 -7.64 -7.40 -3.18
N THR A 31 -6.88 -6.42 -3.64
CA THR A 31 -6.45 -5.31 -2.79
C THR A 31 -7.32 -4.08 -3.03
N SER A 32 -7.36 -3.15 -2.07
CA SER A 32 -8.02 -1.85 -2.25
C SER A 32 -7.50 -1.09 -3.46
N THR A 33 -6.25 -1.33 -3.88
CA THR A 33 -5.65 -0.73 -5.08
C THR A 33 -6.50 -0.95 -6.33
N THR A 34 -7.12 -2.14 -6.46
CA THR A 34 -8.04 -2.48 -7.55
C THR A 34 -9.20 -1.50 -7.66
N PHE A 35 -9.75 -1.06 -6.53
CA PHE A 35 -10.94 -0.21 -6.48
C PHE A 35 -10.64 1.27 -6.33
N VAL A 36 -9.55 1.58 -5.63
CA VAL A 36 -9.22 2.95 -5.19
C VAL A 36 -8.26 3.66 -6.15
N ARG A 37 -7.21 2.96 -6.61
CA ARG A 37 -6.12 3.60 -7.38
C ARG A 37 -6.22 3.35 -8.87
N ILE A 38 -6.26 2.09 -9.27
CA ILE A 38 -6.19 1.72 -10.70
C ILE A 38 -7.20 2.51 -11.53
N PRO A 39 -8.49 2.65 -11.12
CA PRO A 39 -9.46 3.42 -11.88
C PRO A 39 -9.14 4.93 -12.00
N GLN A 40 -8.25 5.46 -11.19
CA GLN A 40 -7.84 6.87 -11.23
C GLN A 40 -6.63 7.13 -12.14
N PHE A 41 -5.91 6.08 -12.51
CA PHE A 41 -4.75 6.16 -13.41
C PHE A 41 -5.01 5.64 -14.80
N THR A 42 -5.91 4.66 -14.94
CA THR A 42 -6.17 3.99 -16.23
C THR A 42 -7.64 3.59 -16.35
N SER A 43 -8.10 3.46 -17.59
CA SER A 43 -9.43 2.90 -17.87
C SER A 43 -9.44 1.42 -17.53
N VAL A 44 -10.49 0.97 -16.86
CA VAL A 44 -10.70 -0.42 -16.43
C VAL A 44 -12.06 -0.91 -16.87
N PRO A 45 -12.25 -2.25 -17.13
CA PRO A 45 -13.50 -2.81 -17.62
C PRO A 45 -14.54 -3.06 -16.50
N TYR A 46 -14.44 -2.35 -15.38
CA TYR A 46 -15.34 -2.44 -14.22
C TYR A 46 -15.42 -1.09 -13.50
N SER A 47 -16.43 -0.98 -12.66
CA SER A 47 -16.59 0.11 -11.67
C SER A 47 -16.48 -0.47 -10.27
N ARG A 48 -16.04 0.31 -9.28
CA ARG A 48 -16.08 -0.12 -7.88
C ARG A 48 -17.49 -0.40 -7.38
N GLN A 49 -18.50 0.27 -7.98
CA GLN A 49 -19.91 0.04 -7.72
C GLN A 49 -20.44 -1.29 -8.26
N ASP A 50 -19.68 -2.04 -9.05
CA ASP A 50 -20.03 -3.38 -9.53
C ASP A 50 -19.75 -4.46 -8.46
N PHE A 51 -19.30 -4.06 -7.27
CA PHE A 51 -18.94 -4.97 -6.19
C PHE A 51 -19.58 -4.60 -4.86
N VAL A 52 -19.80 -5.63 -4.05
CA VAL A 52 -20.11 -5.50 -2.62
C VAL A 52 -18.90 -6.03 -1.86
N PRO A 53 -18.20 -5.21 -1.06
CA PRO A 53 -17.16 -5.73 -0.16
C PRO A 53 -17.73 -6.76 0.79
N ILE A 54 -17.01 -7.85 1.02
CA ILE A 54 -17.35 -8.85 2.03
C ILE A 54 -16.64 -8.49 3.33
N MET A 55 -15.32 -8.45 3.28
CA MET A 55 -14.48 -8.07 4.42
C MET A 55 -13.09 -7.62 3.99
N HIS A 56 -12.44 -6.86 4.86
CA HIS A 56 -10.99 -6.64 4.90
C HIS A 56 -10.39 -7.58 5.95
N TYR A 57 -9.29 -8.26 5.64
CA TYR A 57 -8.71 -9.25 6.54
C TYR A 57 -7.22 -9.01 6.87
N ALA A 58 -6.51 -8.27 6.05
CA ALA A 58 -5.09 -7.97 6.29
C ALA A 58 -4.62 -6.72 5.54
N SER A 59 -3.53 -6.14 6.03
CA SER A 59 -2.85 -5.02 5.39
C SER A 59 -1.36 -5.32 5.27
N PRO A 60 -0.71 -5.03 4.12
CA PRO A 60 0.73 -5.13 4.01
C PRO A 60 1.39 -3.99 4.78
N GLN A 61 2.49 -4.28 5.44
CA GLN A 61 3.33 -3.25 6.01
C GLN A 61 4.28 -2.68 4.95
N SER A 62 4.49 -1.39 4.99
CA SER A 62 5.40 -0.67 4.13
C SER A 62 6.27 0.27 4.95
N TYR A 63 7.47 0.51 4.47
CA TYR A 63 8.47 1.25 5.22
C TYR A 63 9.26 2.19 4.31
N ILE A 64 9.85 3.21 4.93
CA ILE A 64 10.93 3.99 4.34
C ILE A 64 12.23 3.44 4.92
N ALA A 65 13.14 2.98 4.06
CA ALA A 65 14.38 2.34 4.45
C ALA A 65 15.60 3.01 3.83
N VAL A 66 16.71 2.96 4.55
CA VAL A 66 18.05 3.33 4.08
C VAL A 66 19.04 2.21 4.43
N LYS A 67 20.22 2.20 3.83
CA LYS A 67 21.31 1.31 4.30
C LYS A 67 21.67 1.64 5.74
N SER A 68 21.95 0.65 6.58
CA SER A 68 22.36 0.86 7.98
C SER A 68 23.68 1.64 8.10
N SER A 69 24.54 1.59 7.07
CA SER A 69 25.75 2.39 6.95
C SER A 69 25.49 3.88 6.66
N SER A 70 24.26 4.27 6.32
CA SER A 70 23.89 5.67 6.09
C SER A 70 23.97 6.46 7.39
N PRO A 71 24.29 7.79 7.33
CA PRO A 71 24.44 8.60 8.52
C PRO A 71 23.12 8.83 9.27
N TRP A 72 22.01 8.72 8.58
CA TRP A 72 20.67 9.02 9.15
C TRP A 72 20.15 7.84 9.97
N LYS A 73 19.80 8.11 11.22
CA LYS A 73 19.22 7.13 12.17
C LYS A 73 17.70 7.27 12.29
N THR A 74 17.16 8.43 11.90
CA THR A 74 15.73 8.76 12.01
C THR A 74 15.22 9.34 10.69
N LEU A 75 13.88 9.28 10.49
CA LEU A 75 13.26 9.94 9.34
C LEU A 75 13.51 11.45 9.37
N LYS A 76 13.51 12.05 10.56
CA LYS A 76 13.78 13.49 10.72
C LYS A 76 15.16 13.87 10.19
N GLU A 77 16.20 13.14 10.57
CA GLU A 77 17.58 13.40 10.08
C GLU A 77 17.67 13.26 8.56
N PHE A 78 17.00 12.25 7.99
CA PHE A 78 16.95 12.02 6.55
C PHE A 78 16.23 13.16 5.81
N VAL A 79 15.08 13.59 6.33
CA VAL A 79 14.28 14.70 5.79
C VAL A 79 15.06 16.03 5.90
N ASP A 80 15.68 16.31 7.03
CA ASP A 80 16.48 17.53 7.23
C ASP A 80 17.67 17.56 6.26
N TYR A 81 18.33 16.43 6.05
CA TYR A 81 19.40 16.33 5.05
C TYR A 81 18.86 16.60 3.63
N ALA A 82 17.75 15.97 3.25
CA ALA A 82 17.15 16.13 1.93
C ALA A 82 16.74 17.60 1.66
N ARG A 83 16.18 18.27 2.67
CA ARG A 83 15.80 19.70 2.60
C ARG A 83 17.00 20.61 2.35
N ASN A 84 18.12 20.34 3.02
CA ASN A 84 19.34 21.12 2.90
C ASN A 84 20.20 20.75 1.68
N ASN A 85 19.87 19.68 0.98
CA ASN A 85 20.60 19.16 -0.18
C ASN A 85 19.64 18.83 -1.33
N PRO A 86 19.00 19.83 -1.94
CA PRO A 86 18.01 19.60 -2.99
C PRO A 86 18.62 18.83 -4.18
N GLY A 87 17.90 17.81 -4.66
CA GLY A 87 18.30 16.96 -5.77
C GLY A 87 19.42 15.95 -5.47
N LYS A 88 19.90 15.85 -4.21
CA LYS A 88 20.95 14.88 -3.85
C LYS A 88 20.41 13.55 -3.35
N VAL A 89 19.21 13.53 -2.82
CA VAL A 89 18.55 12.31 -2.35
C VAL A 89 17.77 11.68 -3.50
N THR A 90 18.05 10.41 -3.75
CA THR A 90 17.27 9.56 -4.68
C THR A 90 16.52 8.51 -3.89
N TYR A 91 15.31 8.15 -4.31
CA TYR A 91 14.57 7.07 -3.68
C TYR A 91 13.87 6.16 -4.70
N SER A 92 13.86 4.86 -4.40
CA SER A 92 13.18 3.85 -5.20
C SER A 92 11.77 3.54 -4.67
N THR A 93 10.92 3.09 -5.56
CA THR A 93 9.61 2.49 -5.26
C THR A 93 9.25 1.46 -6.31
N MET A 94 8.19 0.69 -6.08
CA MET A 94 7.61 -0.22 -7.07
C MET A 94 6.89 0.47 -8.25
N GLY A 95 7.09 1.76 -8.44
CA GLY A 95 6.55 2.49 -9.59
C GLY A 95 5.78 3.76 -9.24
N ILE A 96 5.53 4.57 -10.28
CA ILE A 96 4.80 5.83 -10.18
C ILE A 96 3.36 5.58 -9.73
N GLY A 97 2.86 6.41 -8.80
CA GLY A 97 1.50 6.30 -8.27
C GLY A 97 1.31 5.14 -7.28
N SER A 98 2.37 4.37 -6.97
CA SER A 98 2.31 3.38 -5.89
C SER A 98 2.08 4.06 -4.53
N PRO A 99 1.56 3.35 -3.52
CA PRO A 99 1.43 3.89 -2.16
C PRO A 99 2.73 4.43 -1.63
N MET A 100 3.82 3.74 -1.92
CA MET A 100 5.17 4.06 -1.51
C MET A 100 5.64 5.38 -2.15
N HIS A 101 5.33 5.57 -3.44
CA HIS A 101 5.59 6.84 -4.12
C HIS A 101 4.78 7.99 -3.50
N LEU A 102 3.47 7.77 -3.28
CA LEU A 102 2.61 8.79 -2.66
C LEU A 102 3.07 9.19 -1.26
N ALA A 103 3.61 8.24 -0.47
CA ALA A 103 4.17 8.52 0.85
C ALA A 103 5.34 9.50 0.78
N MET A 104 6.28 9.25 -0.13
CA MET A 104 7.46 10.10 -0.31
C MET A 104 7.06 11.48 -0.83
N GLU A 105 6.17 11.55 -1.80
CA GLU A 105 5.68 12.82 -2.33
C GLU A 105 4.88 13.63 -1.29
N TYR A 106 4.15 12.95 -0.40
CA TYR A 106 3.48 13.61 0.72
C TYR A 106 4.49 14.30 1.65
N ILE A 107 5.59 13.60 2.00
CA ILE A 107 6.68 14.18 2.79
C ILE A 107 7.31 15.36 2.03
N ALA A 108 7.63 15.16 0.76
CA ALA A 108 8.26 16.18 -0.07
C ALA A 108 7.45 17.48 -0.12
N LYS A 109 6.13 17.35 -0.35
CA LYS A 109 5.20 18.49 -0.37
C LYS A 109 5.12 19.19 0.98
N LYS A 110 5.02 18.43 2.07
CA LYS A 110 4.88 18.98 3.42
C LYS A 110 6.12 19.72 3.88
N ASP A 111 7.29 19.19 3.58
CA ASP A 111 8.58 19.71 4.07
C ASP A 111 9.37 20.53 3.05
N GLY A 112 8.83 20.75 1.85
CA GLY A 112 9.49 21.51 0.79
C GLY A 112 10.76 20.84 0.27
N ILE A 113 10.75 19.51 0.15
CA ILE A 113 11.92 18.73 -0.28
C ILE A 113 11.91 18.54 -1.80
N ASN A 114 13.09 18.66 -2.40
CA ASN A 114 13.34 18.28 -3.78
C ASN A 114 14.28 17.07 -3.81
N TRP A 115 13.71 15.86 -3.81
CA TRP A 115 14.42 14.60 -4.03
C TRP A 115 14.01 13.95 -5.36
N ILE A 116 14.74 12.94 -5.79
CA ILE A 116 14.58 12.34 -7.12
C ILE A 116 13.94 10.95 -6.95
N HIS A 117 12.76 10.77 -7.53
CA HIS A 117 12.12 9.47 -7.63
C HIS A 117 12.72 8.63 -8.74
N VAL A 118 13.09 7.39 -8.42
CA VAL A 118 13.59 6.37 -9.36
C VAL A 118 12.60 5.18 -9.33
N PRO A 119 11.60 5.14 -10.24
CA PRO A 119 10.61 4.07 -10.25
C PRO A 119 11.18 2.79 -10.83
N TYR A 120 10.80 1.65 -10.21
CA TYR A 120 11.15 0.30 -10.68
C TYR A 120 9.89 -0.52 -10.98
N PRO A 121 9.97 -1.59 -11.82
CA PRO A 121 8.83 -2.44 -12.13
C PRO A 121 8.58 -3.49 -11.02
N GLY A 122 8.42 -3.04 -9.77
CA GLY A 122 8.15 -3.89 -8.61
C GLY A 122 9.07 -3.62 -7.43
N THR A 123 8.78 -4.24 -6.28
CA THR A 123 9.53 -4.02 -5.03
C THR A 123 10.92 -4.65 -5.05
N ALA A 124 11.07 -5.86 -5.58
CA ALA A 124 12.35 -6.55 -5.60
C ALA A 124 13.45 -5.80 -6.38
N PRO A 125 13.25 -5.29 -7.61
CA PRO A 125 14.25 -4.47 -8.28
C PRO A 125 14.49 -3.12 -7.59
N ALA A 126 13.49 -2.51 -6.94
CA ALA A 126 13.64 -1.29 -6.16
C ALA A 126 14.57 -1.53 -4.95
N LEU A 127 14.32 -2.59 -4.19
CA LEU A 127 15.18 -3.03 -3.09
C LEU A 127 16.62 -3.32 -3.57
N THR A 128 16.78 -4.03 -4.69
CA THR A 128 18.09 -4.32 -5.26
C THR A 128 18.88 -3.03 -5.55
N ALA A 129 18.21 -1.99 -6.02
CA ALA A 129 18.83 -0.70 -6.26
C ALA A 129 19.32 -0.03 -4.96
N LEU A 130 18.55 -0.13 -3.87
CA LEU A 130 19.01 0.36 -2.55
C LEU A 130 20.21 -0.44 -2.05
N LEU A 131 20.15 -1.76 -2.08
CA LEU A 131 21.25 -2.64 -1.65
C LEU A 131 22.52 -2.39 -2.46
N GLY A 132 22.38 -2.19 -3.79
CA GLY A 132 23.47 -1.84 -4.68
C GLY A 132 24.03 -0.40 -4.50
N GLY A 133 23.32 0.48 -3.77
CA GLY A 133 23.71 1.89 -3.59
C GLY A 133 23.42 2.76 -4.80
N HIS A 134 22.54 2.31 -5.70
CA HIS A 134 22.09 3.10 -6.86
C HIS A 134 21.07 4.17 -6.47
N VAL A 135 20.43 4.00 -5.32
CA VAL A 135 19.53 4.98 -4.69
C VAL A 135 19.87 5.14 -3.21
N THR A 136 19.48 6.27 -2.64
CA THR A 136 19.75 6.65 -1.24
C THR A 136 18.79 5.97 -0.26
N ALA A 137 17.53 5.85 -0.67
CA ALA A 137 16.46 5.25 0.13
C ALA A 137 15.56 4.37 -0.73
N ASP A 138 14.81 3.49 -0.09
CA ASP A 138 13.69 2.75 -0.69
C ASP A 138 12.42 2.98 0.13
N SER A 139 11.34 3.28 -0.56
CA SER A 139 10.00 3.21 0.01
C SER A 139 9.38 1.92 -0.51
N GLY A 140 9.40 0.87 0.32
CA GLY A 140 9.09 -0.51 -0.07
C GLY A 140 8.17 -1.22 0.92
N SER A 141 8.03 -2.53 0.77
CA SER A 141 7.12 -3.35 1.57
C SER A 141 7.83 -4.53 2.25
N GLY A 142 7.18 -5.67 2.37
CA GLY A 142 7.65 -6.82 3.12
C GLY A 142 9.00 -7.41 2.69
N ASP A 143 9.43 -7.16 1.47
CA ASP A 143 10.76 -7.58 0.95
C ASP A 143 11.94 -6.86 1.62
N LEU A 144 11.71 -5.71 2.28
CA LEU A 144 12.71 -5.02 3.12
C LEU A 144 13.00 -5.75 4.44
N ILE A 145 12.06 -6.56 4.93
CA ILE A 145 12.04 -7.09 6.29
C ILE A 145 13.26 -7.98 6.60
N PRO A 146 13.63 -8.96 5.76
CA PRO A 146 14.82 -9.78 6.04
C PRO A 146 16.10 -8.95 6.20
N TYR A 147 16.26 -7.91 5.39
CA TYR A 147 17.42 -7.03 5.43
C TYR A 147 17.41 -6.02 6.58
N ALA A 148 16.22 -5.71 7.11
CA ALA A 148 16.10 -4.94 8.34
C ALA A 148 16.40 -5.81 9.57
N GLN A 149 15.99 -7.09 9.55
CA GLN A 149 16.25 -8.05 10.62
C GLN A 149 17.73 -8.42 10.73
N ASP A 150 18.45 -8.55 9.61
CA ASP A 150 19.89 -8.84 9.60
C ASP A 150 20.77 -7.59 9.82
N GLY A 151 20.15 -6.40 9.92
CA GLY A 151 20.85 -5.14 10.15
C GLY A 151 21.48 -4.50 8.92
N THR A 152 21.25 -5.04 7.71
CA THR A 152 21.71 -4.45 6.45
C THR A 152 20.99 -3.13 6.15
N LEU A 153 19.69 -3.07 6.43
CA LEU A 153 18.85 -1.90 6.25
C LEU A 153 18.37 -1.36 7.60
N ARG A 154 18.13 -0.06 7.64
CA ARG A 154 17.47 0.65 8.73
C ARG A 154 16.13 1.17 8.24
N LEU A 155 15.06 0.80 8.94
CA LEU A 155 13.73 1.33 8.72
C LEU A 155 13.59 2.67 9.46
N LEU A 156 13.24 3.71 8.74
CA LEU A 156 13.10 5.08 9.29
C LEU A 156 11.66 5.39 9.69
N ALA A 157 10.69 4.82 9.00
CA ALA A 157 9.27 4.97 9.30
C ALA A 157 8.45 3.79 8.76
N CYS A 158 7.38 3.45 9.45
CA CYS A 158 6.33 2.56 9.00
C CYS A 158 5.20 3.40 8.36
N GLN A 159 4.70 2.96 7.21
CA GLN A 159 3.61 3.63 6.49
C GLN A 159 2.22 3.05 6.83
N GLY A 160 2.15 2.09 7.75
CA GLY A 160 0.91 1.50 8.23
C GLY A 160 0.15 2.39 9.20
N GLU A 161 -1.09 2.00 9.48
CA GLU A 161 -1.94 2.67 10.48
C GLU A 161 -1.37 2.53 11.91
N ARG A 162 -0.66 1.43 12.15
CA ARG A 162 -0.01 1.09 13.42
C ARG A 162 1.43 0.65 13.17
N ARG A 163 2.25 0.69 14.22
CA ARG A 163 3.60 0.11 14.16
C ARG A 163 3.53 -1.38 13.85
N SER A 164 4.53 -1.87 13.12
CA SER A 164 4.66 -3.30 12.86
C SER A 164 4.92 -4.08 14.16
N ARG A 165 4.38 -5.30 14.23
CA ARG A 165 4.72 -6.23 15.33
C ARG A 165 6.16 -6.70 15.25
N THR A 166 6.70 -6.82 14.04
CA THR A 166 8.08 -7.24 13.80
C THR A 166 9.07 -6.14 14.16
N PHE A 167 8.69 -4.87 13.98
CA PHE A 167 9.53 -3.69 14.27
C PHE A 167 8.78 -2.68 15.13
N PRO A 168 8.50 -2.99 16.41
CA PRO A 168 7.70 -2.13 17.29
C PRO A 168 8.37 -0.78 17.60
N ASP A 169 9.69 -0.68 17.44
CA ASP A 169 10.45 0.54 17.66
C ASP A 169 10.42 1.49 16.46
N VAL A 170 9.99 1.02 15.27
CA VAL A 170 9.89 1.87 14.08
C VAL A 170 8.59 2.67 14.12
N PRO A 171 8.67 4.01 14.22
CA PRO A 171 7.48 4.86 14.32
C PRO A 171 6.68 4.86 13.02
N THR A 172 5.38 5.06 13.13
CA THR A 172 4.52 5.32 11.98
C THR A 172 4.75 6.73 11.42
N MET A 173 4.41 6.95 10.17
CA MET A 173 4.42 8.30 9.59
C MET A 173 3.55 9.27 10.38
N ARG A 174 2.40 8.82 10.91
CA ARG A 174 1.52 9.65 11.75
C ARG A 174 2.18 10.08 13.06
N GLU A 175 2.86 9.18 13.75
CA GLU A 175 3.61 9.51 14.96
C GLU A 175 4.73 10.53 14.70
N LEU A 176 5.26 10.55 13.47
CA LEU A 176 6.26 11.52 13.01
C LEU A 176 5.64 12.82 12.47
N GLY A 177 4.32 12.97 12.59
CA GLY A 177 3.60 14.17 12.18
C GLY A 177 3.14 14.20 10.72
N TYR A 178 3.33 13.12 9.96
CA TYR A 178 2.83 12.99 8.59
C TYR A 178 1.49 12.25 8.61
N ASP A 179 0.39 12.96 8.35
CA ASP A 179 -0.95 12.33 8.29
C ASP A 179 -1.11 11.53 6.98
N PHE A 180 -0.30 10.50 6.87
CA PHE A 180 -0.29 9.57 5.76
C PHE A 180 -0.38 8.13 6.27
N ILE A 181 -1.21 7.34 5.61
CA ILE A 181 -1.30 5.88 5.80
C ILE A 181 -1.24 5.23 4.41
N ASN A 182 -0.44 4.17 4.29
CA ASN A 182 -0.58 3.28 3.14
C ASN A 182 -1.90 2.51 3.27
N GLU A 183 -2.85 2.87 2.43
CA GLU A 183 -4.23 2.35 2.48
C GLU A 183 -4.42 1.06 1.69
N THR A 184 -3.36 0.36 1.35
CA THR A 184 -3.50 -0.95 0.72
C THR A 184 -4.01 -1.95 1.75
N VAL A 185 -5.15 -2.56 1.45
CA VAL A 185 -5.74 -3.62 2.26
C VAL A 185 -6.06 -4.83 1.40
N PHE A 186 -5.93 -6.02 1.96
CA PHE A 186 -6.37 -7.27 1.35
C PHE A 186 -7.81 -7.53 1.75
N MET A 187 -8.66 -7.80 0.77
CA MET A 187 -10.10 -7.91 0.97
C MET A 187 -10.74 -8.94 0.05
N PHE A 188 -11.92 -9.37 0.43
CA PHE A 188 -12.84 -10.10 -0.44
C PHE A 188 -14.01 -9.22 -0.84
N ALA A 189 -14.47 -9.41 -2.09
CA ALA A 189 -15.65 -8.75 -2.63
C ALA A 189 -16.48 -9.72 -3.46
N ALA A 190 -17.79 -9.50 -3.50
CA ALA A 190 -18.73 -10.22 -4.35
C ALA A 190 -19.28 -9.31 -5.46
N PRO A 191 -19.85 -9.86 -6.55
CA PRO A 191 -20.54 -9.06 -7.55
C PRO A 191 -21.70 -8.25 -6.95
N LYS A 192 -21.97 -7.08 -7.54
CA LYS A 192 -23.11 -6.24 -7.19
C LYS A 192 -24.42 -7.04 -7.25
N GLY A 193 -25.28 -6.80 -6.26
CA GLY A 193 -26.58 -7.50 -6.16
C GLY A 193 -26.51 -8.79 -5.36
N THR A 194 -25.33 -9.21 -4.89
CA THR A 194 -25.24 -10.35 -3.95
C THR A 194 -26.09 -10.05 -2.71
N PRO A 195 -27.04 -10.92 -2.33
CA PRO A 195 -27.93 -10.72 -1.20
C PRO A 195 -27.18 -10.48 0.11
N ARG A 196 -27.67 -9.56 0.94
CA ARG A 196 -27.02 -9.22 2.23
C ARG A 196 -26.82 -10.43 3.14
N GLU A 197 -27.75 -11.37 3.14
CA GLU A 197 -27.64 -12.60 3.92
C GLU A 197 -26.46 -13.46 3.47
N ILE A 198 -26.20 -13.53 2.16
CA ILE A 198 -25.04 -14.24 1.61
C ILE A 198 -23.74 -13.53 1.99
N VAL A 199 -23.71 -12.20 1.84
CA VAL A 199 -22.53 -11.40 2.23
C VAL A 199 -22.21 -11.58 3.71
N SER A 200 -23.24 -11.53 4.59
CA SER A 200 -23.06 -11.75 6.02
C SER A 200 -22.55 -13.15 6.35
N LYS A 201 -23.10 -14.17 5.69
CA LYS A 201 -22.61 -15.56 5.87
C LYS A 201 -21.17 -15.74 5.47
N LEU A 202 -20.76 -15.11 4.36
CA LEU A 202 -19.38 -15.15 3.88
C LEU A 202 -18.45 -14.41 4.82
N ASP A 203 -18.83 -13.20 5.27
CA ASP A 203 -18.10 -12.41 6.24
C ASP A 203 -17.88 -13.21 7.54
N ASP A 204 -18.94 -13.76 8.13
CA ASP A 204 -18.87 -14.58 9.34
C ASP A 204 -17.95 -15.81 9.18
N ALA A 205 -18.05 -16.50 8.04
CA ALA A 205 -17.23 -17.69 7.77
C ALA A 205 -15.74 -17.33 7.63
N PHE A 206 -15.42 -16.30 6.87
CA PHE A 206 -14.04 -15.83 6.70
C PHE A 206 -13.48 -15.21 7.98
N HIS A 207 -14.27 -14.44 8.72
CA HIS A 207 -13.85 -13.89 10.00
C HIS A 207 -13.53 -14.99 11.01
N LYS A 208 -14.35 -16.04 11.09
CA LYS A 208 -14.03 -17.20 11.95
C LYS A 208 -12.72 -17.86 11.54
N SER A 209 -12.43 -17.99 10.24
CA SER A 209 -11.19 -18.58 9.77
C SER A 209 -9.94 -17.77 10.14
N MET A 210 -10.08 -16.46 10.41
CA MET A 210 -8.95 -15.63 10.88
C MET A 210 -8.48 -16.02 12.30
N ALA A 211 -9.28 -16.74 13.07
CA ALA A 211 -8.91 -17.25 14.38
C ALA A 211 -8.05 -18.53 14.30
N GLU A 212 -8.08 -19.23 13.16
CA GLU A 212 -7.37 -20.49 12.97
C GLU A 212 -5.85 -20.32 13.05
N PRO A 213 -5.14 -21.30 13.67
CA PRO A 213 -3.69 -21.25 13.80
C PRO A 213 -2.96 -21.12 12.45
N GLU A 214 -3.44 -21.83 11.43
CA GLU A 214 -2.86 -21.84 10.09
C GLU A 214 -2.96 -20.45 9.44
N PHE A 215 -4.09 -19.75 9.59
CA PHE A 215 -4.25 -18.39 9.10
C PHE A 215 -3.27 -17.44 9.80
N LYS A 216 -3.18 -17.51 11.13
CA LYS A 216 -2.26 -16.66 11.92
C LYS A 216 -0.80 -16.91 11.53
N ALA A 217 -0.40 -18.18 11.38
CA ALA A 217 0.94 -18.56 10.93
C ALA A 217 1.23 -18.03 9.53
N LEU A 218 0.26 -18.09 8.62
CA LEU A 218 0.39 -17.56 7.27
C LEU A 218 0.56 -16.04 7.27
N MET A 219 -0.23 -15.31 8.05
CA MET A 219 -0.11 -13.85 8.17
C MET A 219 1.25 -13.43 8.71
N ILE A 220 1.77 -14.14 9.71
CA ILE A 220 3.13 -13.91 10.25
C ILE A 220 4.18 -14.19 9.16
N LYS A 221 4.08 -15.33 8.48
CA LYS A 221 5.03 -15.71 7.41
C LYS A 221 5.05 -14.72 6.25
N LEU A 222 3.89 -14.13 5.91
CA LEU A 222 3.75 -13.16 4.84
C LEU A 222 3.97 -11.71 5.31
N GLU A 223 4.29 -11.51 6.59
CA GLU A 223 4.47 -10.18 7.21
C GLU A 223 3.27 -9.25 6.99
N LEU A 224 2.07 -9.82 7.11
CA LEU A 224 0.82 -9.10 6.96
C LEU A 224 0.21 -8.79 8.33
N GLU A 225 -0.17 -7.54 8.55
CA GLU A 225 -0.97 -7.16 9.71
C GLU A 225 -2.41 -7.64 9.55
N THR A 226 -2.83 -8.49 10.48
CA THR A 226 -4.22 -8.96 10.53
C THR A 226 -5.12 -7.84 11.04
N THR A 227 -6.03 -7.39 10.22
CA THR A 227 -7.02 -6.36 10.57
C THR A 227 -8.36 -6.76 10.01
N TYR A 228 -9.38 -6.83 10.86
CA TYR A 228 -10.74 -7.12 10.42
C TYR A 228 -11.57 -5.84 10.30
N ARG A 229 -12.24 -5.70 9.16
CA ARG A 229 -13.37 -4.80 8.94
C ARG A 229 -14.48 -5.60 8.24
N ASN A 230 -15.70 -5.50 8.75
CA ASN A 230 -16.86 -6.10 8.13
C ASN A 230 -17.21 -5.44 6.78
N SER A 231 -18.23 -5.93 6.10
CA SER A 231 -18.68 -5.44 4.79
C SER A 231 -18.94 -3.91 4.78
N ALA A 232 -19.67 -3.39 5.76
CA ALA A 232 -20.05 -1.98 5.83
C ALA A 232 -18.83 -1.08 6.09
N ASP A 233 -17.98 -1.46 7.04
CA ASP A 233 -16.77 -0.73 7.38
C ASP A 233 -15.74 -0.77 6.23
N THR A 234 -15.66 -1.89 5.51
CA THR A 234 -14.79 -2.00 4.33
C THR A 234 -15.31 -1.11 3.19
N ALA A 235 -16.63 -1.07 2.96
CA ALA A 235 -17.21 -0.18 1.95
C ALA A 235 -16.93 1.30 2.26
N LYS A 236 -17.14 1.70 3.51
CA LYS A 236 -16.83 3.07 3.97
C LYS A 236 -15.34 3.38 3.80
N TYR A 237 -14.47 2.46 4.20
CA TYR A 237 -13.02 2.63 4.06
C TYR A 237 -12.61 2.83 2.60
N LEU A 238 -13.15 2.06 1.66
CA LEU A 238 -12.85 2.20 0.23
C LEU A 238 -13.34 3.54 -0.34
N GLU A 239 -14.50 4.03 0.12
CA GLU A 239 -15.03 5.33 -0.30
C GLU A 239 -14.13 6.48 0.19
N ASP A 240 -13.82 6.49 1.48
CA ASP A 240 -12.95 7.50 2.09
C ASP A 240 -11.54 7.48 1.45
N ALA A 241 -11.00 6.29 1.21
CA ALA A 241 -9.70 6.10 0.54
C ALA A 241 -9.73 6.59 -0.92
N TYR A 242 -10.82 6.33 -1.65
CA TYR A 242 -10.95 6.77 -3.04
C TYR A 242 -10.89 8.30 -3.16
N VAL A 243 -11.61 9.01 -2.28
CA VAL A 243 -11.61 10.48 -2.25
C VAL A 243 -10.20 10.99 -1.91
N ARG A 244 -9.63 10.53 -0.81
CA ARG A 244 -8.33 10.98 -0.31
C ARG A 244 -7.19 10.71 -1.29
N ILE A 245 -7.13 9.51 -1.86
CA ILE A 245 -6.11 9.16 -2.86
C ILE A 245 -6.32 9.96 -4.16
N GLY A 246 -7.56 10.22 -4.55
CA GLY A 246 -7.87 11.06 -5.71
C GLY A 246 -7.36 12.48 -5.54
N GLU A 247 -7.49 13.05 -4.35
CA GLU A 247 -6.92 14.36 -4.01
C GLU A 247 -5.39 14.35 -4.11
N MET A 248 -4.74 13.37 -3.49
CA MET A 248 -3.28 13.22 -3.56
C MET A 248 -2.77 13.07 -5.01
N ILE A 249 -3.46 12.30 -5.84
CA ILE A 249 -3.08 12.11 -7.25
C ILE A 249 -3.25 13.42 -8.04
N ARG A 250 -4.32 14.18 -7.80
CA ARG A 250 -4.50 15.51 -8.43
C ARG A 250 -3.39 16.47 -8.01
N ASP A 251 -3.04 16.45 -6.74
CA ASP A 251 -1.96 17.28 -6.19
C ASP A 251 -0.59 16.97 -6.81
N LEU A 252 -0.31 15.69 -7.08
CA LEU A 252 0.93 15.27 -7.77
C LEU A 252 0.97 15.69 -9.24
N LYS A 253 -0.19 15.80 -9.89
CA LYS A 253 -0.28 16.23 -11.30
C LYS A 253 -0.23 17.76 -11.44
N THR A 254 -0.41 18.49 -10.35
CA THR A 254 -0.30 19.96 -10.35
C THR A 254 1.17 20.33 -10.11
N PRO A 255 1.85 21.03 -11.06
CA PRO A 255 3.23 21.44 -10.85
C PRO A 255 3.36 22.27 -9.58
N THR A 256 4.27 21.89 -8.70
CA THR A 256 4.61 22.71 -7.54
C THR A 256 5.17 24.05 -8.04
N PRO A 257 4.71 25.20 -7.53
CA PRO A 257 5.31 26.50 -7.89
C PRO A 257 6.80 26.48 -7.56
N GLY A 258 7.67 26.43 -8.57
CA GLY A 258 9.13 26.33 -8.44
C GLY A 258 9.78 25.29 -9.35
N ASN A 259 9.06 24.36 -9.94
CA ASN A 259 9.60 23.33 -10.84
C ASN A 259 9.18 23.56 -12.32
N GLN A 260 9.03 24.83 -12.72
CA GLN A 260 9.04 25.22 -14.14
C GLN A 260 10.48 25.43 -14.53
N ASN A 261 11.14 24.39 -15.02
CA ASN A 261 12.24 24.39 -15.99
C ASN A 261 13.15 23.18 -15.79
N LYS A 262 12.93 22.12 -16.54
CA LYS A 262 13.87 21.65 -17.59
C LYS A 262 13.31 20.40 -18.26
#